data_20d84629a428771ed4a872570f546a3b
#
_entry.id   20d84629a428771ed4a872570f546a3b
#
_cell.length_a   1.000
_cell.length_b   1.000
_cell.length_c   1.000
_cell.angle_alpha   90.00
_cell.angle_beta   90.00
_cell.angle_gamma   90.00
#
_symmetry.space_group_name_H-M   'P 1'
#
loop_
_entity.id
_entity.type
_entity.pdbx_description
1 polymer ?
#
loop_
_entity_poly.entity_id
_entity_poly.type
_entity_poly.pdbx_seq_one_letter_code
_entity_poly.pdbx_strand_id
1 'polypeptide(L)'
;NNPTSDKDFGMQDVSKHYHLGSFHQSQEMFELMFNKKKYNNLSPEHQAIIKYAAEATNTANYFMALVRYSNDLGKLMNEHGVNVYQTSDAIMDAQLAAWDSVMKDFRKDPLFDEIVKSQQAYAKKVMKYLFMNQPNYRLAYTRTFGDPTKVKI
;
A
#
# COMPACT_ATOMS: atom_id res chain seq x y z
N ASN A 1 -1.24 -3.39 4.83
CA ASN A 1 -2.19 -4.37 5.35
C ASN A 1 -3.25 -4.69 4.31
N ASN A 2 -3.63 -5.95 4.21
CA ASN A 2 -4.60 -6.45 3.26
C ASN A 2 -5.70 -7.21 4.02
N PRO A 3 -6.78 -6.53 4.45
CA PRO A 3 -7.84 -7.15 5.25
C PRO A 3 -8.46 -8.40 4.63
N THR A 4 -8.51 -8.48 3.30
CA THR A 4 -9.02 -9.66 2.59
C THR A 4 -8.10 -10.86 2.79
N SER A 5 -6.81 -10.73 2.50
CA SER A 5 -5.86 -11.83 2.68
C SER A 5 -5.73 -12.25 4.14
N ASP A 6 -5.67 -11.26 5.04
CA ASP A 6 -5.54 -11.52 6.47
C ASP A 6 -6.74 -12.28 7.01
N LYS A 7 -7.96 -11.92 6.57
CA LYS A 7 -9.19 -12.64 6.89
C LYS A 7 -9.21 -14.05 6.29
N ASP A 8 -8.86 -14.18 5.00
CA ASP A 8 -8.89 -15.45 4.27
C ASP A 8 -7.83 -16.44 4.81
N PHE A 9 -6.74 -15.95 5.38
CA PHE A 9 -5.73 -16.77 6.09
C PHE A 9 -6.07 -17.06 7.56
N GLY A 10 -7.18 -16.56 8.08
CA GLY A 10 -7.58 -16.82 9.47
C GLY A 10 -6.76 -16.04 10.51
N MET A 11 -6.14 -14.92 10.15
CA MET A 11 -5.32 -14.15 11.08
C MET A 11 -6.11 -13.64 12.29
N GLN A 12 -7.41 -13.42 12.14
CA GLN A 12 -8.33 -13.06 13.22
C GLN A 12 -8.45 -14.13 14.31
N ASP A 13 -8.07 -15.37 14.04
CA ASP A 13 -8.12 -16.46 15.01
C ASP A 13 -6.89 -16.45 15.93
N VAL A 14 -5.78 -15.87 15.46
CA VAL A 14 -4.52 -15.80 16.21
C VAL A 14 -4.23 -14.42 16.78
N SER A 15 -4.84 -13.35 16.27
CA SER A 15 -4.71 -11.99 16.80
C SER A 15 -6.01 -11.21 16.72
N LYS A 16 -6.36 -10.55 17.82
CA LYS A 16 -7.52 -9.66 17.90
C LYS A 16 -7.17 -8.18 17.76
N HIS A 17 -5.91 -7.87 17.44
CA HIS A 17 -5.43 -6.49 17.28
C HIS A 17 -4.90 -6.27 15.87
N TYR A 18 -5.45 -5.27 15.17
CA TYR A 18 -5.15 -4.96 13.78
C TYR A 18 -4.79 -3.49 13.63
N HIS A 19 -3.54 -3.22 13.26
CA HIS A 19 -3.04 -1.86 13.08
C HIS A 19 -3.01 -1.49 11.60
N LEU A 20 -3.67 -0.40 11.25
CA LEU A 20 -3.69 0.16 9.90
C LEU A 20 -2.75 1.36 9.79
N GLY A 21 -2.13 1.50 8.61
CA GLY A 21 -1.21 2.59 8.29
C GLY A 21 0.17 2.38 8.90
N SER A 22 1.12 1.99 8.08
CA SER A 22 2.51 1.78 8.48
C SER A 22 3.42 1.99 7.27
N PHE A 23 4.70 2.30 7.53
CA PHE A 23 5.68 2.48 6.47
C PHE A 23 6.32 1.16 5.99
N HIS A 24 6.13 0.04 6.69
CA HIS A 24 6.83 -1.21 6.36
C HIS A 24 6.41 -1.80 5.01
N GLN A 25 5.16 -1.61 4.59
CA GLN A 25 4.62 -2.08 3.32
C GLN A 25 3.47 -1.19 2.88
N SER A 26 3.81 0.05 2.53
CA SER A 26 2.83 1.05 2.11
C SER A 26 2.32 0.84 0.69
N GLN A 27 3.07 0.09 -0.12
CA GLN A 27 2.75 -0.22 -1.51
C GLN A 27 3.28 -1.60 -1.89
N GLU A 28 2.51 -2.33 -2.68
CA GLU A 28 2.93 -3.59 -3.30
C GLU A 28 3.01 -3.42 -4.82
N MET A 29 3.99 -4.11 -5.42
CA MET A 29 4.12 -4.22 -6.86
C MET A 29 4.19 -5.68 -7.24
N PHE A 30 3.36 -6.07 -8.21
CA PHE A 30 3.35 -7.42 -8.76
C PHE A 30 3.98 -7.42 -10.13
N GLU A 31 4.80 -8.42 -10.39
CA GLU A 31 5.49 -8.59 -11.66
C GLU A 31 4.85 -9.70 -12.49
N LEU A 32 4.64 -9.43 -13.78
CA LEU A 32 4.29 -10.44 -14.77
C LEU A 32 5.58 -10.89 -15.47
N MET A 33 6.11 -12.03 -15.07
CA MET A 33 7.35 -12.57 -15.62
C MET A 33 7.09 -13.49 -16.82
N PHE A 34 7.82 -13.24 -17.89
CA PHE A 34 7.79 -14.06 -19.10
C PHE A 34 9.16 -14.58 -19.45
N ASN A 35 9.22 -15.81 -20.01
CA ASN A 35 10.43 -16.25 -20.66
C ASN A 35 10.74 -15.33 -21.84
N LYS A 36 11.90 -14.67 -21.81
CA LYS A 36 12.29 -13.64 -22.80
C LYS A 36 12.20 -14.13 -24.24
N LYS A 37 12.69 -15.35 -24.52
CA LYS A 37 12.65 -15.92 -25.88
C LYS A 37 11.22 -16.17 -26.35
N LYS A 38 10.35 -16.70 -25.47
CA LYS A 38 8.93 -16.91 -25.81
C LYS A 38 8.21 -15.60 -26.03
N TYR A 39 8.44 -14.60 -25.17
CA TYR A 39 7.83 -13.26 -25.32
C TYR A 39 8.26 -12.58 -26.61
N ASN A 40 9.55 -12.63 -26.93
CA ASN A 40 10.08 -12.01 -28.16
C ASN A 40 9.60 -12.71 -29.45
N ASN A 41 9.16 -13.97 -29.35
CA ASN A 41 8.57 -14.70 -30.48
C ASN A 41 7.07 -14.44 -30.67
N LEU A 42 6.43 -13.72 -29.76
CA LEU A 42 5.06 -13.25 -29.97
C LEU A 42 5.02 -12.15 -31.01
N SER A 43 3.92 -12.07 -31.75
CA SER A 43 3.70 -10.95 -32.65
C SER A 43 3.63 -9.63 -31.84
N PRO A 44 3.96 -8.49 -32.47
CA PRO A 44 3.81 -7.18 -31.83
C PRO A 44 2.40 -6.94 -31.27
N GLU A 45 1.39 -7.48 -31.95
CA GLU A 45 -0.01 -7.42 -31.50
C GLU A 45 -0.22 -8.17 -30.18
N HIS A 46 0.27 -9.39 -30.04
CA HIS A 46 0.18 -10.16 -28.81
C HIS A 46 0.97 -9.52 -27.66
N GLN A 47 2.14 -8.95 -27.96
CA GLN A 47 2.92 -8.21 -26.94
C GLN A 47 2.15 -6.97 -26.46
N ALA A 48 1.48 -6.25 -27.38
CA ALA A 48 0.64 -5.11 -27.03
C ALA A 48 -0.59 -5.52 -26.19
N ILE A 49 -1.24 -6.64 -26.53
CA ILE A 49 -2.36 -7.19 -25.74
C ILE A 49 -1.92 -7.45 -24.30
N ILE A 50 -0.80 -8.13 -24.10
CA ILE A 50 -0.27 -8.43 -22.77
C ILE A 50 -0.01 -7.14 -21.99
N LYS A 51 0.65 -6.18 -22.62
CA LYS A 51 0.96 -4.88 -21.99
C LYS A 51 -0.31 -4.15 -21.55
N TYR A 52 -1.26 -3.97 -22.44
CA TYR A 52 -2.48 -3.23 -22.12
C TYR A 52 -3.42 -3.98 -21.18
N ALA A 53 -3.43 -5.32 -21.23
CA ALA A 53 -4.16 -6.12 -20.24
C ALA A 53 -3.58 -5.93 -18.82
N ALA A 54 -2.25 -5.88 -18.70
CA ALA A 54 -1.60 -5.61 -17.42
C ALA A 54 -1.93 -4.21 -16.89
N GLU A 55 -1.87 -3.18 -17.75
CA GLU A 55 -2.22 -1.80 -17.38
C GLU A 55 -3.70 -1.68 -16.96
N ALA A 56 -4.61 -2.28 -17.71
CA ALA A 56 -6.04 -2.28 -17.39
C ALA A 56 -6.34 -3.01 -16.07
N THR A 57 -5.71 -4.17 -15.87
CA THR A 57 -5.87 -4.96 -14.65
C THR A 57 -5.33 -4.22 -13.42
N ASN A 58 -4.20 -3.54 -13.54
CA ASN A 58 -3.62 -2.75 -12.47
C ASN A 58 -4.61 -1.69 -11.96
N THR A 59 -5.21 -0.93 -12.87
CA THR A 59 -6.20 0.11 -12.52
C THR A 59 -7.47 -0.50 -11.90
N ALA A 60 -8.01 -1.54 -12.54
CA ALA A 60 -9.22 -2.22 -12.05
C ALA A 60 -9.00 -2.83 -10.66
N ASN A 61 -7.84 -3.48 -10.45
CA ASN A 61 -7.49 -4.10 -9.17
C ASN A 61 -7.41 -3.06 -8.03
N TYR A 62 -6.83 -1.90 -8.29
CA TYR A 62 -6.74 -0.84 -7.27
C TYR A 62 -8.11 -0.41 -6.75
N PHE A 63 -9.06 -0.12 -7.64
CA PHE A 63 -10.39 0.31 -7.24
C PHE A 63 -11.22 -0.81 -6.61
N MET A 64 -11.11 -2.04 -7.13
CA MET A 64 -11.75 -3.20 -6.51
C MET A 64 -11.20 -3.49 -5.12
N ALA A 65 -9.89 -3.34 -4.93
CA ALA A 65 -9.24 -3.54 -3.64
C ALA A 65 -9.76 -2.57 -2.58
N LEU A 66 -9.95 -1.29 -2.91
CA LEU A 66 -10.49 -0.30 -1.97
C LEU A 66 -11.84 -0.73 -1.41
N VAL A 67 -12.76 -1.17 -2.27
CA VAL A 67 -14.09 -1.63 -1.86
C VAL A 67 -14.01 -2.94 -1.09
N ARG A 68 -13.26 -3.91 -1.61
CA ARG A 68 -13.15 -5.24 -1.01
C ARG A 68 -12.48 -5.18 0.36
N TYR A 69 -11.39 -4.42 0.49
CA TYR A 69 -10.68 -4.27 1.77
C TYR A 69 -11.53 -3.56 2.82
N SER A 70 -12.32 -2.56 2.41
CA SER A 70 -13.26 -1.89 3.32
C SER A 70 -14.33 -2.85 3.83
N ASN A 71 -14.92 -3.65 2.95
CA ASN A 71 -15.93 -4.65 3.33
C ASN A 71 -15.36 -5.74 4.24
N ASP A 72 -14.17 -6.25 3.92
CA ASP A 72 -13.56 -7.31 4.72
C ASP A 72 -13.02 -6.78 6.07
N LEU A 73 -12.58 -5.51 6.13
CA LEU A 73 -12.29 -4.84 7.38
C LEU A 73 -13.53 -4.74 8.27
N GLY A 74 -14.68 -4.38 7.70
CA GLY A 74 -15.96 -4.37 8.41
C GLY A 74 -16.32 -5.75 8.98
N LYS A 75 -16.11 -6.84 8.23
CA LYS A 75 -16.33 -8.20 8.72
C LYS A 75 -15.38 -8.57 9.86
N LEU A 76 -14.10 -8.25 9.74
CA LEU A 76 -13.12 -8.47 10.81
C LEU A 76 -13.57 -7.81 12.11
N MET A 77 -14.08 -6.58 12.04
CA MET A 77 -14.57 -5.84 13.22
C MET A 77 -15.87 -6.39 13.76
N ASN A 78 -16.88 -6.60 12.89
CA ASN A 78 -18.25 -6.83 13.31
C ASN A 78 -18.55 -8.32 13.53
N GLU A 79 -17.94 -9.22 12.75
CA GLU A 79 -18.22 -10.66 12.81
C GLU A 79 -17.15 -11.42 13.61
N HIS A 80 -15.88 -10.95 13.56
CA HIS A 80 -14.75 -11.64 14.21
C HIS A 80 -14.23 -10.93 15.47
N GLY A 81 -14.79 -9.77 15.83
CA GLY A 81 -14.43 -9.04 17.04
C GLY A 81 -12.98 -8.52 17.06
N VAL A 82 -12.43 -8.21 15.88
CA VAL A 82 -11.08 -7.65 15.77
C VAL A 82 -11.09 -6.17 16.13
N ASN A 83 -10.18 -5.76 17.01
CA ASN A 83 -9.96 -4.36 17.36
C ASN A 83 -9.02 -3.72 16.33
N VAL A 84 -9.54 -2.74 15.60
CA VAL A 84 -8.79 -2.03 14.56
C VAL A 84 -8.28 -0.70 15.10
N TYR A 85 -7.00 -0.43 14.88
CA TYR A 85 -6.33 0.79 15.32
C TYR A 85 -5.66 1.49 14.15
N GLN A 86 -5.66 2.81 14.16
CA GLN A 86 -4.69 3.57 13.37
C GLN A 86 -3.34 3.51 14.10
N THR A 87 -2.28 3.16 13.40
CA THR A 87 -0.92 3.16 13.96
C THR A 87 -0.58 4.55 14.47
N SER A 88 -0.11 4.64 15.72
CA SER A 88 0.21 5.93 16.33
C SER A 88 1.46 6.56 15.74
N ASP A 89 1.54 7.89 15.82
CA ASP A 89 2.71 8.64 15.36
C ASP A 89 4.00 8.20 16.06
N ALA A 90 3.93 7.82 17.35
CA ALA A 90 5.09 7.32 18.08
C ALA A 90 5.67 6.02 17.48
N ILE A 91 4.80 5.12 17.02
CA ILE A 91 5.24 3.90 16.32
C ILE A 91 5.80 4.26 14.93
N MET A 92 5.17 5.18 14.23
CA MET A 92 5.61 5.65 12.92
C MET A 92 6.99 6.34 13.01
N ASP A 93 7.22 7.18 14.00
CA ASP A 93 8.50 7.83 14.26
C ASP A 93 9.60 6.80 14.59
N ALA A 94 9.29 5.79 15.39
CA ALA A 94 10.22 4.70 15.68
C ALA A 94 10.59 3.89 14.42
N GLN A 95 9.64 3.66 13.52
CA GLN A 95 9.90 3.02 12.22
C GLN A 95 10.83 3.88 11.34
N LEU A 96 10.61 5.20 11.29
CA LEU A 96 11.47 6.12 10.53
C LEU A 96 12.89 6.16 11.11
N ALA A 97 13.04 6.21 12.43
CA ALA A 97 14.34 6.16 13.07
C ALA A 97 15.09 4.84 12.80
N ALA A 98 14.39 3.71 12.82
CA ALA A 98 14.96 2.41 12.45
C ALA A 98 15.37 2.38 10.98
N TRP A 99 14.54 2.92 10.08
CA TRP A 99 14.84 3.06 8.67
C TRP A 99 16.12 3.87 8.44
N ASP A 100 16.25 5.03 9.07
CA ASP A 100 17.44 5.88 8.96
C ASP A 100 18.71 5.15 9.40
N SER A 101 18.62 4.31 10.42
CA SER A 101 19.75 3.49 10.89
C SER A 101 20.15 2.43 9.85
N VAL A 102 19.18 1.70 9.32
CA VAL A 102 19.41 0.66 8.29
C VAL A 102 19.98 1.27 7.00
N MET A 103 19.44 2.41 6.58
CA MET A 103 19.89 3.10 5.37
C MET A 103 21.34 3.54 5.39
N LYS A 104 21.92 3.84 6.58
CA LYS A 104 23.35 4.20 6.71
C LYS A 104 24.26 3.08 6.21
N ASP A 105 23.87 1.82 6.40
CA ASP A 105 24.67 0.68 5.97
C ASP A 105 24.43 0.34 4.50
N PHE A 106 23.17 0.30 4.05
CA PHE A 106 22.88 -0.01 2.65
C PHE A 106 23.41 1.03 1.67
N ARG A 107 23.44 2.31 2.05
CA ARG A 107 23.98 3.39 1.21
C ARG A 107 25.50 3.40 1.06
N LYS A 108 26.20 2.45 1.69
CA LYS A 108 27.61 2.20 1.39
C LYS A 108 27.81 1.55 0.02
N ASP A 109 26.77 0.86 -0.50
CA ASP A 109 26.75 0.41 -1.89
C ASP A 109 26.45 1.58 -2.83
N PRO A 110 27.34 1.89 -3.81
CA PRO A 110 27.18 3.05 -4.69
C PRO A 110 25.90 2.99 -5.55
N LEU A 111 25.53 1.80 -6.05
CA LEU A 111 24.32 1.64 -6.87
C LEU A 111 23.06 1.85 -6.03
N PHE A 112 23.06 1.29 -4.82
CA PHE A 112 21.95 1.49 -3.90
C PHE A 112 21.78 2.97 -3.53
N ASP A 113 22.87 3.68 -3.25
CA ASP A 113 22.85 5.11 -2.92
C ASP A 113 22.35 5.96 -4.09
N GLU A 114 22.75 5.64 -5.32
CA GLU A 114 22.26 6.31 -6.53
C GLU A 114 20.74 6.13 -6.69
N ILE A 115 20.23 4.90 -6.51
CA ILE A 115 18.81 4.60 -6.56
C ILE A 115 18.05 5.41 -5.50
N VAL A 116 18.54 5.41 -4.25
CA VAL A 116 17.89 6.16 -3.16
C VAL A 116 17.88 7.65 -3.43
N LYS A 117 18.97 8.23 -3.93
CA LYS A 117 19.03 9.66 -4.31
C LYS A 117 18.00 9.99 -5.39
N SER A 118 17.87 9.14 -6.40
CA SER A 118 16.87 9.30 -7.45
C SER A 118 15.43 9.26 -6.91
N GLN A 119 15.13 8.26 -6.06
CA GLN A 119 13.82 8.15 -5.41
C GLN A 119 13.52 9.35 -4.51
N GLN A 120 14.50 9.80 -3.72
CA GLN A 120 14.33 10.97 -2.85
C GLN A 120 14.08 12.26 -3.65
N ALA A 121 14.78 12.46 -4.75
CA ALA A 121 14.56 13.62 -5.64
C ALA A 121 13.15 13.61 -6.23
N TYR A 122 12.68 12.46 -6.70
CA TYR A 122 11.32 12.27 -7.20
C TYR A 122 10.28 12.51 -6.10
N ALA A 123 10.43 11.84 -4.95
CA ALA A 123 9.51 11.96 -3.83
C ALA A 123 9.39 13.40 -3.32
N LYS A 124 10.52 14.09 -3.15
CA LYS A 124 10.54 15.50 -2.73
C LYS A 124 9.67 16.39 -3.62
N LYS A 125 9.72 16.15 -4.94
CA LYS A 125 8.93 16.92 -5.93
C LYS A 125 7.46 16.52 -5.93
N VAL A 126 7.21 15.22 -6.08
CA VAL A 126 5.85 14.68 -6.28
C VAL A 126 5.02 14.75 -5.01
N MET A 127 5.59 14.35 -3.86
CA MET A 127 4.86 14.38 -2.59
C MET A 127 4.57 15.81 -2.16
N LYS A 128 5.47 16.76 -2.42
CA LYS A 128 5.17 18.18 -2.16
C LYS A 128 3.91 18.62 -2.92
N TYR A 129 3.82 18.29 -4.21
CA TYR A 129 2.63 18.61 -5.00
C TYR A 129 1.38 17.93 -4.44
N LEU A 130 1.46 16.61 -4.17
CA LEU A 130 0.32 15.87 -3.65
C LEU A 130 -0.20 16.42 -2.32
N PHE A 131 0.68 16.70 -1.36
CA PHE A 131 0.29 17.27 -0.06
C PHE A 131 -0.34 18.68 -0.19
N MET A 132 0.12 19.47 -1.14
CA MET A 132 -0.44 20.81 -1.39
C MET A 132 -1.76 20.76 -2.18
N ASN A 133 -1.93 19.75 -3.03
CA ASN A 133 -3.10 19.64 -3.92
C ASN A 133 -4.23 18.78 -3.33
N GLN A 134 -3.91 17.88 -2.41
CA GLN A 134 -4.91 16.99 -1.81
C GLN A 134 -5.79 17.74 -0.81
N PRO A 135 -7.12 17.74 -0.97
CA PRO A 135 -8.00 18.31 0.06
C PRO A 135 -7.95 17.46 1.34
N ASN A 136 -8.29 18.06 2.46
CA ASN A 136 -8.38 17.35 3.73
C ASN A 136 -9.64 16.47 3.77
N TYR A 137 -9.56 15.30 3.15
CA TYR A 137 -10.67 14.32 3.14
C TYR A 137 -11.08 13.88 4.55
N ARG A 138 -10.13 13.82 5.48
CA ARG A 138 -10.44 13.45 6.87
C ARG A 138 -11.38 14.48 7.51
N LEU A 139 -11.18 15.77 7.26
CA LEU A 139 -12.06 16.81 7.74
C LEU A 139 -13.49 16.63 7.22
N ALA A 140 -13.65 16.38 5.92
CA ALA A 140 -14.95 16.15 5.31
C ALA A 140 -15.64 14.89 5.85
N TYR A 141 -14.88 13.79 5.97
CA TYR A 141 -15.37 12.54 6.56
C TYR A 141 -15.83 12.74 8.00
N THR A 142 -14.99 13.34 8.83
CA THR A 142 -15.30 13.56 10.26
C THR A 142 -16.55 14.42 10.44
N ARG A 143 -16.73 15.44 9.59
CA ARG A 143 -17.92 16.31 9.64
C ARG A 143 -19.21 15.55 9.33
N THR A 144 -19.15 14.57 8.43
CA THR A 144 -20.35 13.87 7.92
C THR A 144 -20.65 12.61 8.75
N PHE A 145 -19.64 11.85 9.12
CA PHE A 145 -19.78 10.52 9.71
C PHE A 145 -19.22 10.41 11.13
N GLY A 146 -18.43 11.39 11.59
CA GLY A 146 -17.74 11.35 12.87
C GLY A 146 -16.29 10.87 12.78
N ASP A 147 -15.68 10.64 13.94
CA ASP A 147 -14.29 10.20 14.03
C ASP A 147 -14.09 8.83 13.38
N PRO A 148 -13.27 8.72 12.32
CA PRO A 148 -13.07 7.44 11.60
C PRO A 148 -12.50 6.32 12.49
N THR A 149 -11.87 6.63 13.62
CA THR A 149 -11.37 5.62 14.56
C THR A 149 -12.47 5.03 15.44
N LYS A 150 -13.66 5.62 15.46
CA LYS A 150 -14.82 5.23 16.29
C LYS A 150 -16.03 4.77 15.48
N VAL A 151 -16.05 5.10 14.20
CA VAL A 151 -17.15 4.70 13.30
C VAL A 151 -17.04 3.22 12.97
N LYS A 152 -18.12 2.48 13.16
CA LYS A 152 -18.24 1.11 12.67
C LYS A 152 -18.66 1.13 11.20
N ILE A 153 -18.08 0.27 10.40
CA ILE A 153 -18.36 0.11 8.97
C ILE A 153 -18.99 -1.24 8.69
#